data_53abc2383dfe1b5ece6940b370e9da8f
#
_entry.id   53abc2383dfe1b5ece6940b370e9da8f
#
_cell.length_a   1.000
_cell.length_b   1.000
_cell.length_c   1.000
_cell.angle_alpha   90.00
_cell.angle_beta   90.00
_cell.angle_gamma   90.00
#
_symmetry.space_group_name_H-M   'P 1'
#
loop_
_entity.id
_entity.type
_entity.pdbx_description
1 polymer ?
#
loop_
_entity_poly.entity_id
_entity_poly.type
_entity_poly.pdbx_seq_one_letter_code
_entity_poly.pdbx_strand_id
1 'polypeptide(L)'
;KGAKTGGTKSQGMASTNRIIPARLTDEGTKYVQDLAVQTFRVLGSAGVARIDFLINAENNEVYVNEINTIPGSLSFYLWEKTDRNFTELMTSLVELALKRQRERESLTFSFESNVLALQGAGTKGAKGTKA
;
A
#
# COMPACT_ATOMS: atom_id res chain seq x y z
N LYS A 1 5.46 37.05 -39.43
CA LYS A 1 6.33 36.68 -38.26
C LYS A 1 5.45 35.90 -37.27
N GLY A 2 5.49 34.56 -37.33
CA GLY A 2 4.72 33.71 -36.41
C GLY A 2 5.50 33.58 -35.08
N ALA A 3 4.81 33.91 -33.99
CA ALA A 3 5.31 33.68 -32.66
C ALA A 3 5.30 32.17 -32.37
N LYS A 4 6.47 31.57 -32.15
CA LYS A 4 6.58 30.22 -31.62
C LYS A 4 6.20 30.27 -30.16
N THR A 5 4.98 29.83 -29.85
CA THR A 5 4.59 29.47 -28.47
C THR A 5 5.40 28.24 -28.06
N GLY A 6 6.46 28.50 -27.32
CA GLY A 6 7.23 27.43 -26.66
C GLY A 6 6.34 26.76 -25.63
N GLY A 7 5.86 25.55 -25.95
CA GLY A 7 5.20 24.72 -24.97
C GLY A 7 6.14 24.44 -23.80
N THR A 8 5.76 24.89 -22.62
CA THR A 8 6.45 24.56 -21.37
C THR A 8 6.35 23.05 -21.22
N LYS A 9 7.42 22.31 -21.53
CA LYS A 9 7.50 20.89 -21.19
C LYS A 9 7.31 20.80 -19.69
N SER A 10 6.24 20.18 -19.26
CA SER A 10 6.03 19.81 -17.86
C SER A 10 7.29 19.07 -17.40
N GLN A 11 8.11 19.76 -16.62
CA GLN A 11 9.26 19.16 -15.98
C GLN A 11 8.68 18.20 -14.94
N GLY A 12 8.65 16.92 -15.28
CA GLY A 12 8.20 15.89 -14.36
C GLY A 12 9.00 15.93 -13.06
N MET A 13 8.48 15.31 -12.01
CA MET A 13 9.11 15.25 -10.68
C MET A 13 10.63 14.90 -10.69
N ALA A 14 11.18 14.45 -11.83
CA ALA A 14 12.59 14.14 -12.02
C ALA A 14 13.53 15.38 -12.01
N SER A 15 13.01 16.59 -12.24
CA SER A 15 13.83 17.81 -12.38
C SER A 15 13.85 18.71 -11.14
N THR A 16 13.17 18.36 -10.07
CA THR A 16 13.19 19.13 -8.81
C THR A 16 14.50 18.91 -8.07
N ASN A 17 14.97 19.95 -7.39
CA ASN A 17 16.21 19.92 -6.60
C ASN A 17 16.01 19.00 -5.37
N ARG A 18 16.33 17.71 -5.54
CA ARG A 18 16.14 16.68 -4.52
C ARG A 18 17.44 16.36 -3.82
N ILE A 19 17.34 16.14 -2.53
CA ILE A 19 18.45 15.66 -1.72
C ILE A 19 18.14 14.20 -1.35
N ILE A 20 18.94 13.28 -1.88
CA ILE A 20 18.80 11.83 -1.63
C ILE A 20 20.18 11.28 -1.25
N PRO A 21 20.33 10.72 -0.04
CA PRO A 21 19.34 10.58 1.03
C PRO A 21 18.95 11.93 1.65
N ALA A 22 17.80 11.96 2.34
CA ALA A 22 17.36 13.14 3.08
C ALA A 22 18.36 13.49 4.20
N ARG A 23 18.44 14.79 4.57
CA ARG A 23 19.34 15.27 5.62
C ARG A 23 18.73 14.97 7.00
N LEU A 24 18.65 13.70 7.36
CA LEU A 24 18.20 13.22 8.66
C LEU A 24 19.33 12.47 9.34
N THR A 25 19.25 12.35 10.67
CA THR A 25 20.11 11.42 11.41
C THR A 25 19.75 9.98 11.04
N ASP A 26 20.64 9.03 11.31
CA ASP A 26 20.35 7.60 11.05
C ASP A 26 19.12 7.13 11.84
N GLU A 27 18.97 7.58 13.08
CA GLU A 27 17.80 7.29 13.91
C GLU A 27 16.51 7.90 13.31
N GLY A 28 16.58 9.16 12.87
CA GLY A 28 15.46 9.82 12.22
C GLY A 28 15.06 9.14 10.89
N THR A 29 16.06 8.74 10.11
CA THR A 29 15.84 7.99 8.86
C THR A 29 15.15 6.65 9.16
N LYS A 30 15.65 5.91 10.14
CA LYS A 30 15.04 4.63 10.54
C LYS A 30 13.61 4.82 11.06
N TYR A 31 13.37 5.84 11.86
CA TYR A 31 12.04 6.14 12.38
C TYR A 31 11.03 6.40 11.24
N VAL A 32 11.40 7.24 10.26
CA VAL A 32 10.55 7.53 9.09
C VAL A 32 10.32 6.26 8.26
N GLN A 33 11.34 5.43 8.07
CA GLN A 33 11.20 4.16 7.34
C GLN A 33 10.26 3.19 8.06
N ASP A 34 10.39 3.04 9.37
CA ASP A 34 9.53 2.17 10.18
C ASP A 34 8.07 2.68 10.12
N LEU A 35 7.86 3.99 10.22
CA LEU A 35 6.54 4.61 10.09
C LEU A 35 5.94 4.40 8.70
N ALA A 36 6.75 4.49 7.64
CA ALA A 36 6.32 4.20 6.27
C ALA A 36 5.84 2.75 6.11
N VAL A 37 6.61 1.79 6.65
CA VAL A 37 6.23 0.37 6.62
C VAL A 37 4.94 0.11 7.39
N GLN A 38 4.78 0.72 8.57
CA GLN A 38 3.55 0.60 9.35
C GLN A 38 2.35 1.19 8.60
N THR A 39 2.49 2.40 8.03
CA THR A 39 1.44 3.04 7.24
C THR A 39 1.02 2.18 6.05
N PHE A 40 1.99 1.65 5.32
CA PHE A 40 1.75 0.76 4.18
C PHE A 40 0.94 -0.49 4.57
N ARG A 41 1.31 -1.11 5.71
CA ARG A 41 0.64 -2.33 6.21
C ARG A 41 -0.76 -2.06 6.72
N VAL A 42 -0.95 -1.01 7.53
CA VAL A 42 -2.27 -0.65 8.09
C VAL A 42 -3.28 -0.35 7.00
N LEU A 43 -2.83 0.29 5.91
CA LEU A 43 -3.68 0.60 4.76
C LEU A 43 -3.90 -0.59 3.81
N GLY A 44 -3.36 -1.78 4.11
CA GLY A 44 -3.49 -2.95 3.26
C GLY A 44 -2.89 -2.77 1.87
N SER A 45 -1.90 -1.89 1.74
CA SER A 45 -1.24 -1.58 0.47
C SER A 45 -0.45 -2.79 -0.05
N ALA A 46 -0.26 -2.85 -1.36
CA ALA A 46 0.53 -3.90 -2.01
C ALA A 46 1.35 -3.33 -3.17
N GLY A 47 2.45 -3.99 -3.50
CA GLY A 47 3.36 -3.54 -4.55
C GLY A 47 4.22 -2.37 -4.10
N VAL A 48 4.16 -1.24 -4.79
CA VAL A 48 4.93 -0.03 -4.50
C VAL A 48 4.01 1.14 -4.14
N ALA A 49 4.42 1.93 -3.18
CA ALA A 49 3.82 3.22 -2.86
C ALA A 49 4.89 4.25 -2.53
N ARG A 50 4.58 5.52 -2.74
CA ARG A 50 5.36 6.62 -2.19
C ARG A 50 4.58 7.22 -1.03
N ILE A 51 5.21 7.32 0.11
CA ILE A 51 4.61 7.91 1.30
C ILE A 51 5.38 9.18 1.62
N ASP A 52 4.67 10.29 1.67
CA ASP A 52 5.24 11.59 1.91
C ASP A 52 4.99 11.99 3.38
N PHE A 53 6.01 12.56 4.02
CA PHE A 53 6.00 12.94 5.43
C PHE A 53 6.27 14.43 5.58
N LEU A 54 5.68 15.02 6.61
CA LEU A 54 6.04 16.36 7.09
C LEU A 54 6.79 16.21 8.41
N ILE A 55 7.90 16.93 8.51
CA ILE A 55 8.71 16.95 9.74
C ILE A 55 8.68 18.37 10.28
N ASN A 56 8.22 18.54 11.52
CA ASN A 56 8.25 19.81 12.20
C ASN A 56 9.68 20.11 12.63
N ALA A 57 10.24 21.22 12.13
CA ALA A 57 11.63 21.63 12.41
C ALA A 57 11.87 22.06 13.86
N GLU A 58 10.83 22.42 14.61
CA GLU A 58 10.98 22.91 15.99
C GLU A 58 11.08 21.76 17.01
N ASN A 59 10.31 20.69 16.80
CA ASN A 59 10.20 19.58 17.76
C ASN A 59 10.53 18.20 17.17
N ASN A 60 10.90 18.14 15.88
CA ASN A 60 11.19 16.92 15.13
C ASN A 60 10.02 15.92 15.06
N GLU A 61 8.79 16.34 15.32
CA GLU A 61 7.62 15.49 15.13
C GLU A 61 7.41 15.17 13.66
N VAL A 62 7.08 13.91 13.38
CA VAL A 62 6.90 13.39 12.03
C VAL A 62 5.42 13.05 11.81
N TYR A 63 4.86 13.60 10.75
CA TYR A 63 3.48 13.37 10.36
C TYR A 63 3.41 12.68 8.99
N VAL A 64 2.58 11.65 8.88
CA VAL A 64 2.23 11.07 7.58
C VAL A 64 1.36 12.07 6.84
N ASN A 65 1.81 12.53 5.68
CA ASN A 65 1.08 13.51 4.88
C ASN A 65 0.17 12.82 3.86
N GLU A 66 0.76 12.03 2.96
CA GLU A 66 -0.01 11.30 1.96
C GLU A 66 0.64 9.98 1.57
N ILE A 67 -0.17 9.05 1.05
CA ILE A 67 0.29 7.85 0.37
C ILE A 67 -0.14 7.90 -1.09
N ASN A 68 0.82 7.77 -2.00
CA ASN A 68 0.58 7.60 -3.42
C ASN A 68 0.82 6.15 -3.81
N THR A 69 -0.26 5.42 -4.09
CA THR A 69 -0.23 3.99 -4.41
C THR A 69 0.11 3.70 -5.87
N ILE A 70 0.16 4.74 -6.73
CA ILE A 70 0.57 4.65 -8.13
C ILE A 70 1.53 5.80 -8.43
N PRO A 71 2.74 5.80 -7.81
CA PRO A 71 3.66 6.90 -8.00
C PRO A 71 4.17 6.96 -9.45
N GLY A 72 4.28 8.18 -10.00
CA GLY A 72 4.78 8.39 -11.35
C GLY A 72 6.11 7.67 -11.58
N SER A 73 6.22 6.97 -12.69
CA SER A 73 7.38 6.10 -13.03
C SER A 73 7.76 5.14 -11.91
N LEU A 74 6.79 4.69 -11.10
CA LEU A 74 6.98 3.82 -9.93
C LEU A 74 8.00 4.35 -8.91
N SER A 75 8.32 5.64 -8.97
CA SER A 75 9.38 6.30 -8.19
C SER A 75 10.74 5.59 -8.30
N PHE A 76 11.04 4.96 -9.47
CA PHE A 76 12.25 4.14 -9.67
C PHE A 76 13.54 4.88 -9.29
N TYR A 77 13.60 6.19 -9.49
CA TYR A 77 14.75 7.03 -9.14
C TYR A 77 15.08 7.05 -7.63
N LEU A 78 14.12 6.69 -6.77
CA LEU A 78 14.35 6.50 -5.34
C LEU A 78 14.97 5.12 -5.08
N TRP A 79 14.51 4.10 -5.81
CA TRP A 79 15.01 2.74 -5.69
C TRP A 79 16.45 2.60 -6.20
N GLU A 80 16.85 3.36 -7.24
CA GLU A 80 18.23 3.39 -7.74
C GLU A 80 19.27 3.85 -6.70
N LYS A 81 18.83 4.50 -5.61
CA LYS A 81 19.67 4.89 -4.48
C LYS A 81 19.73 3.85 -3.38
N THR A 82 19.07 2.72 -3.59
CA THR A 82 19.12 1.52 -2.75
C THR A 82 19.83 0.42 -3.54
N ASP A 83 19.99 -0.75 -2.94
CA ASP A 83 20.60 -1.91 -3.60
C ASP A 83 19.68 -2.60 -4.64
N ARG A 84 18.56 -1.95 -5.03
CA ARG A 84 17.61 -2.48 -6.01
C ARG A 84 17.64 -1.69 -7.30
N ASN A 85 18.02 -2.35 -8.38
CA ASN A 85 17.95 -1.79 -9.72
C ASN A 85 16.52 -1.87 -10.31
N PHE A 86 16.30 -1.19 -11.44
CA PHE A 86 14.98 -1.12 -12.07
C PHE A 86 14.43 -2.50 -12.47
N THR A 87 15.27 -3.38 -12.99
CA THR A 87 14.86 -4.74 -13.43
C THR A 87 14.38 -5.57 -12.22
N GLU A 88 15.11 -5.53 -11.12
CA GLU A 88 14.75 -6.21 -9.88
C GLU A 88 13.44 -5.66 -9.30
N LEU A 89 13.25 -4.34 -9.35
CA LEU A 89 12.00 -3.72 -8.92
C LEU A 89 10.83 -4.24 -9.76
N MET A 90 10.96 -4.21 -11.09
CA MET A 90 9.91 -4.67 -12.00
C MET A 90 9.59 -6.15 -11.81
N THR A 91 10.61 -7.00 -11.70
CA THR A 91 10.43 -8.43 -11.44
C THR A 91 9.66 -8.66 -10.14
N SER A 92 10.08 -8.00 -9.05
CA SER A 92 9.41 -8.11 -7.76
C SER A 92 7.94 -7.66 -7.83
N LEU A 93 7.62 -6.59 -8.55
CA LEU A 93 6.24 -6.11 -8.70
C LEU A 93 5.36 -7.11 -9.47
N VAL A 94 5.88 -7.73 -10.52
CA VAL A 94 5.17 -8.77 -11.27
C VAL A 94 4.93 -9.99 -10.38
N GLU A 95 5.93 -10.45 -9.67
CA GLU A 95 5.82 -11.60 -8.76
C GLU A 95 4.79 -11.36 -7.65
N LEU A 96 4.81 -10.16 -7.05
CA LEU A 96 3.83 -9.76 -6.03
C LEU A 96 2.40 -9.71 -6.60
N ALA A 97 2.23 -9.20 -7.82
CA ALA A 97 0.93 -9.15 -8.48
C ALA A 97 0.38 -10.56 -8.75
N LEU A 98 1.20 -11.47 -9.29
CA LEU A 98 0.83 -12.86 -9.54
C LEU A 98 0.53 -13.61 -8.22
N LYS A 99 1.30 -13.36 -7.18
CA LYS A 99 1.03 -13.93 -5.84
C LYS A 99 -0.33 -13.47 -5.33
N ARG A 100 -0.60 -12.16 -5.35
CA ARG A 100 -1.87 -11.60 -4.89
C ARG A 100 -3.06 -12.12 -5.68
N GLN A 101 -2.92 -12.29 -6.99
CA GLN A 101 -3.98 -12.87 -7.82
C GLN A 101 -4.29 -14.31 -7.40
N ARG A 102 -3.27 -15.15 -7.21
CA ARG A 102 -3.47 -16.53 -6.72
C ARG A 102 -4.13 -16.58 -5.35
N GLU A 103 -3.71 -15.71 -4.43
CA GLU A 103 -4.33 -15.60 -3.10
C GLU A 103 -5.81 -15.23 -3.22
N ARG A 104 -6.14 -14.27 -4.08
CA ARG A 104 -7.52 -13.85 -4.32
C ARG A 104 -8.38 -14.97 -4.94
N GLU A 105 -7.85 -15.69 -5.90
CA GLU A 105 -8.53 -16.81 -6.55
C GLU A 105 -8.77 -18.00 -5.59
N SER A 106 -7.93 -18.15 -4.58
CA SER A 106 -8.08 -19.17 -3.55
C SER A 106 -9.16 -18.84 -2.51
N LEU A 107 -9.67 -17.62 -2.48
CA LEU A 107 -10.72 -17.22 -1.54
C LEU A 107 -12.08 -17.77 -1.98
N THR A 108 -12.80 -18.37 -1.06
CA THR A 108 -14.18 -18.76 -1.26
C THR A 108 -15.10 -17.58 -0.95
N PHE A 109 -15.69 -16.96 -1.98
CA PHE A 109 -16.55 -15.78 -1.84
C PHE A 109 -18.01 -16.13 -1.46
N SER A 110 -18.41 -17.38 -1.64
CA SER A 110 -19.73 -17.87 -1.24
C SER A 110 -19.59 -19.25 -0.63
N PHE A 111 -20.28 -19.51 0.45
CA PHE A 111 -20.44 -20.83 1.03
C PHE A 111 -21.90 -21.02 1.41
N GLU A 112 -22.44 -22.20 1.14
CA GLU A 112 -23.76 -22.55 1.61
C GLU A 112 -23.66 -22.92 3.09
N SER A 113 -24.14 -22.02 3.97
CA SER A 113 -24.26 -22.34 5.38
C SER A 113 -25.71 -22.74 5.67
N ASN A 114 -25.92 -24.02 6.00
CA ASN A 114 -27.24 -24.55 6.37
C ASN A 114 -27.48 -24.46 7.89
N VAL A 115 -26.97 -23.39 8.52
CA VAL A 115 -27.05 -23.17 9.98
C VAL A 115 -28.51 -23.17 10.46
N LEU A 116 -29.45 -22.65 9.64
CA LEU A 116 -30.87 -22.63 9.98
C LEU A 116 -31.55 -24.01 9.90
N ALA A 117 -31.03 -24.90 9.08
CA ALA A 117 -31.57 -26.27 9.03
C ALA A 117 -31.20 -27.10 10.27
N LEU A 118 -30.08 -26.79 10.92
CA LEU A 118 -29.66 -27.46 12.16
C LEU A 118 -30.51 -27.05 13.36
N GLN A 119 -31.12 -25.87 13.36
CA GLN A 119 -32.01 -25.39 14.44
C GLN A 119 -33.44 -25.98 14.35
N GLY A 120 -33.83 -26.51 13.18
CA GLY A 120 -35.18 -27.13 12.99
C GLY A 120 -35.32 -28.55 13.47
N ALA A 121 -34.23 -29.22 13.88
CA ALA A 121 -34.25 -30.66 14.26
C ALA A 121 -34.41 -30.89 15.78
N GLY A 122 -34.65 -29.89 16.58
CA GLY A 122 -34.73 -30.01 18.01
C GLY A 122 -35.94 -29.30 18.62
N THR A 123 -37.09 -29.97 18.69
CA THR A 123 -38.00 -30.08 19.82
C THR A 123 -39.32 -30.68 19.34
N LYS A 124 -39.40 -32.00 19.22
CA LYS A 124 -40.68 -32.68 19.37
C LYS A 124 -41.05 -32.62 20.82
N GLY A 125 -41.96 -31.69 21.13
CA GLY A 125 -42.55 -31.59 22.45
C GLY A 125 -43.15 -32.90 22.91
N ALA A 126 -42.80 -33.36 24.08
CA ALA A 126 -43.41 -34.50 24.77
C ALA A 126 -44.92 -34.25 24.96
N LYS A 127 -45.76 -35.12 24.37
CA LYS A 127 -47.21 -35.16 24.66
C LYS A 127 -47.37 -35.56 26.11
N GLY A 128 -47.85 -34.65 26.93
CA GLY A 128 -48.30 -34.96 28.28
C GLY A 128 -49.49 -35.91 28.25
N THR A 129 -49.36 -37.02 28.94
CA THR A 129 -50.45 -37.98 29.23
C THR A 129 -51.34 -37.32 30.30
N LYS A 130 -52.63 -37.11 29.98
CA LYS A 130 -53.65 -36.79 30.98
C LYS A 130 -54.05 -38.10 31.65
N ALA A 131 -53.93 -38.14 32.97
CA ALA A 131 -54.65 -39.03 33.87
C ALA A 131 -56.01 -38.41 34.22
#